data_b40d5ec1369dcc89a7c6c385283630a9
#
_entry.id   b40d5ec1369dcc89a7c6c385283630a9
#
_cell.length_a   1.000
_cell.length_b   1.000
_cell.length_c   1.000
_cell.angle_alpha   90.00
_cell.angle_beta   90.00
_cell.angle_gamma   90.00
#
_symmetry.space_group_name_H-M   'P 1'
#
loop_
_entity.id
_entity.type
_entity.pdbx_description
1 polymer ?
#
loop_
_entity_poly.entity_id
_entity_poly.type
_entity_poly.pdbx_seq_one_letter_code
_entity_poly.pdbx_strand_id
1 'polypeptide(L)'
;MGQSHFQEVVCRRAHTIAAVPTPYHFRTEWKFDATVERTWAVVLDIRAYPSWWKNFRRVNVTRGDGKSVGSVIWCEVRGSLPYSLNYALEVVEAIEYRHILLRSSGDLVGTGRWEFAQSEPTTTSAVYYWDVATTNPILNLIAPLAKNALARNHEQVMANGYAALKPHVEEVRT
;
A
#
# COMPACT_ATOMS: atom_id res chain seq x y z
N MET A 1 -18.51 -56.56 39.81
CA MET A 1 -17.53 -55.51 40.18
C MET A 1 -16.59 -55.38 39.01
N GLY A 2 -16.84 -54.42 38.15
CA GLY A 2 -16.04 -54.10 36.94
C GLY A 2 -15.87 -52.61 36.86
N GLN A 3 -14.67 -52.14 37.13
CA GLN A 3 -14.36 -50.70 37.00
C GLN A 3 -13.94 -50.40 35.57
N SER A 4 -14.74 -49.59 34.90
CA SER A 4 -14.43 -49.02 33.59
C SER A 4 -13.36 -47.94 33.75
N HIS A 5 -12.22 -48.16 33.11
CA HIS A 5 -11.21 -47.12 32.92
C HIS A 5 -11.64 -46.27 31.71
N PHE A 6 -12.15 -45.09 31.98
CA PHE A 6 -12.31 -44.01 30.96
C PHE A 6 -10.93 -43.39 30.76
N GLN A 7 -10.31 -43.68 29.64
CA GLN A 7 -9.13 -42.98 29.18
C GLN A 7 -9.56 -41.65 28.58
N GLU A 8 -9.30 -40.57 29.31
CA GLU A 8 -9.41 -39.18 28.82
C GLU A 8 -8.36 -38.96 27.73
N VAL A 9 -8.80 -38.91 26.48
CA VAL A 9 -7.96 -38.43 25.37
C VAL A 9 -7.89 -36.92 25.49
N VAL A 10 -6.85 -36.42 26.11
CA VAL A 10 -6.49 -35.00 26.10
C VAL A 10 -6.06 -34.60 24.70
N CYS A 11 -7.01 -34.09 23.92
CA CYS A 11 -6.75 -33.46 22.64
C CYS A 11 -5.91 -32.18 22.88
N ARG A 12 -4.59 -32.27 22.81
CA ARG A 12 -3.70 -31.12 22.81
C ARG A 12 -3.95 -30.37 21.49
N ARG A 13 -4.80 -29.33 21.55
CA ARG A 13 -4.84 -28.31 20.51
C ARG A 13 -3.46 -27.68 20.44
N ALA A 14 -2.73 -28.00 19.38
CA ALA A 14 -1.53 -27.24 19.01
C ALA A 14 -1.96 -25.80 18.78
N HIS A 15 -1.65 -24.93 19.73
CA HIS A 15 -1.74 -23.49 19.52
C HIS A 15 -0.65 -23.16 18.50
N THR A 16 -1.03 -23.08 17.24
CA THR A 16 -0.22 -22.42 16.22
C THR A 16 -0.07 -20.98 16.69
N ILE A 17 1.10 -20.65 17.21
CA ILE A 17 1.47 -19.26 17.49
C ILE A 17 1.50 -18.59 16.12
N ALA A 18 0.41 -17.89 15.78
CA ALA A 18 0.39 -17.02 14.61
C ALA A 18 1.50 -16.00 14.84
N ALA A 19 2.51 -16.02 13.97
CA ALA A 19 3.58 -15.04 14.01
C ALA A 19 2.94 -13.65 13.94
N VAL A 20 3.24 -12.80 14.93
CA VAL A 20 2.77 -11.42 14.93
C VAL A 20 3.38 -10.74 13.71
N PRO A 21 2.57 -10.16 12.80
CA PRO A 21 3.09 -9.51 11.61
C PRO A 21 4.07 -8.41 12.00
N THR A 22 5.25 -8.40 11.40
CA THR A 22 6.23 -7.33 11.61
C THR A 22 5.76 -6.10 10.84
N PRO A 23 5.47 -4.97 11.50
CA PRO A 23 5.05 -3.76 10.81
C PRO A 23 6.23 -3.13 10.04
N TYR A 24 5.91 -2.59 8.89
CA TYR A 24 6.79 -1.78 8.05
C TYR A 24 6.26 -0.35 8.03
N HIS A 25 7.14 0.61 8.22
CA HIS A 25 6.82 2.04 8.21
C HIS A 25 7.67 2.70 7.14
N PHE A 26 7.02 3.18 6.10
CA PHE A 26 7.69 3.85 5.00
C PHE A 26 7.20 5.30 4.89
N ARG A 27 8.10 6.20 4.59
CA ARG A 27 7.81 7.58 4.24
C ARG A 27 8.53 7.90 2.94
N THR A 28 7.77 8.31 1.94
CA THR A 28 8.29 8.72 0.64
C THR A 28 7.83 10.14 0.33
N GLU A 29 8.72 10.99 -0.11
CA GLU A 29 8.40 12.36 -0.50
C GLU A 29 8.70 12.57 -1.99
N TRP A 30 7.71 13.09 -2.70
CA TRP A 30 7.79 13.49 -4.09
C TRP A 30 7.61 15.00 -4.19
N LYS A 31 8.41 15.66 -5.03
CA LYS A 31 8.31 17.09 -5.30
C LYS A 31 8.04 17.32 -6.78
N PHE A 32 7.05 18.17 -7.06
CA PHE A 32 6.60 18.48 -8.41
C PHE A 32 6.59 19.98 -8.64
N ASP A 33 7.03 20.40 -9.82
CA ASP A 33 6.91 21.78 -10.29
C ASP A 33 5.51 21.97 -10.91
N ALA A 34 4.50 21.92 -10.05
CA ALA A 34 3.07 22.02 -10.40
C ALA A 34 2.25 22.48 -9.19
N THR A 35 1.03 22.96 -9.44
CA THR A 35 0.10 23.33 -8.37
C THR A 35 -0.41 22.09 -7.63
N VAL A 36 -0.93 22.31 -6.41
CA VAL A 36 -1.48 21.22 -5.60
C VAL A 36 -2.69 20.55 -6.26
N GLU A 37 -3.53 21.31 -6.98
CA GLU A 37 -4.70 20.80 -7.69
C GLU A 37 -4.27 19.83 -8.80
N ARG A 38 -3.26 20.24 -9.59
CA ARG A 38 -2.72 19.40 -10.66
C ARG A 38 -2.06 18.13 -10.10
N THR A 39 -1.23 18.29 -9.07
CA THR A 39 -0.56 17.17 -8.41
C THR A 39 -1.58 16.18 -7.82
N TRP A 40 -2.57 16.69 -7.11
CA TRP A 40 -3.68 15.90 -6.56
C TRP A 40 -4.42 15.12 -7.65
N ALA A 41 -4.81 15.79 -8.72
CA ALA A 41 -5.59 15.18 -9.81
C ALA A 41 -4.84 14.01 -10.46
N VAL A 42 -3.52 14.15 -10.65
CA VAL A 42 -2.72 13.13 -11.34
C VAL A 42 -2.28 12.01 -10.38
N VAL A 43 -1.86 12.34 -9.16
CA VAL A 43 -1.47 11.34 -8.15
C VAL A 43 -2.65 10.47 -7.74
N LEU A 44 -3.87 11.00 -7.69
CA LEU A 44 -5.05 10.22 -7.32
C LEU A 44 -5.79 9.59 -8.50
N ASP A 45 -5.31 9.74 -9.73
CA ASP A 45 -5.82 8.97 -10.86
C ASP A 45 -5.26 7.54 -10.86
N ILE A 46 -5.67 6.79 -9.84
CA ILE A 46 -5.18 5.43 -9.62
C ILE A 46 -5.52 4.47 -10.78
N ARG A 47 -6.57 4.75 -11.55
CA ARG A 47 -6.95 3.96 -12.74
C ARG A 47 -5.88 4.02 -13.83
N ALA A 48 -5.18 5.15 -13.93
CA ALA A 48 -4.11 5.35 -14.89
C ALA A 48 -2.77 4.69 -14.49
N TYR A 49 -2.60 4.28 -13.22
CA TYR A 49 -1.34 3.73 -12.71
C TYR A 49 -0.74 2.62 -13.60
N PRO A 50 -1.49 1.60 -14.06
CA PRO A 50 -0.90 0.55 -14.90
C PRO A 50 -0.34 1.06 -16.24
N SER A 51 -0.77 2.21 -16.72
CA SER A 51 -0.29 2.77 -18.00
C SER A 51 1.11 3.37 -17.92
N TRP A 52 1.50 3.88 -16.74
CA TRP A 52 2.79 4.54 -16.55
C TRP A 52 3.61 3.97 -15.38
N TRP A 53 2.98 3.45 -14.30
CA TRP A 53 3.67 2.85 -13.16
C TRP A 53 3.76 1.33 -13.33
N LYS A 54 4.79 0.86 -14.00
CA LYS A 54 4.97 -0.55 -14.39
C LYS A 54 4.89 -1.56 -13.25
N ASN A 55 5.08 -1.10 -12.01
CA ASN A 55 4.93 -1.94 -10.82
C ASN A 55 3.47 -2.29 -10.52
N PHE A 56 2.51 -1.42 -10.86
CA PHE A 56 1.09 -1.71 -10.78
C PHE A 56 0.67 -2.52 -12.01
N ARG A 57 0.53 -3.82 -11.86
CA ARG A 57 0.15 -4.73 -12.94
C ARG A 57 -1.31 -4.61 -13.29
N ARG A 58 -2.14 -4.48 -12.26
CA ARG A 58 -3.59 -4.27 -12.41
C ARG A 58 -4.10 -3.36 -11.30
N VAL A 59 -5.02 -2.49 -11.66
CA VAL A 59 -5.80 -1.68 -10.75
C VAL A 59 -7.26 -1.77 -11.17
N ASN A 60 -8.14 -2.07 -10.21
CA ASN A 60 -9.57 -2.15 -10.45
C ASN A 60 -10.33 -1.44 -9.32
N VAL A 61 -11.06 -0.39 -9.65
CA VAL A 61 -11.96 0.26 -8.71
C VAL A 61 -13.23 -0.57 -8.62
N THR A 62 -13.37 -1.31 -7.53
CA THR A 62 -14.47 -2.27 -7.31
C THR A 62 -15.69 -1.60 -6.67
N ARG A 63 -15.51 -0.42 -6.06
CA ARG A 63 -16.58 0.39 -5.49
C ARG A 63 -16.20 1.87 -5.54
N GLY A 64 -17.17 2.74 -5.86
CA GLY A 64 -16.99 4.19 -5.90
C GLY A 64 -16.20 4.69 -7.11
N ASP A 65 -15.58 5.84 -6.97
CA ASP A 65 -14.82 6.53 -8.01
C ASP A 65 -13.28 6.34 -7.88
N GLY A 66 -12.82 5.75 -6.77
CA GLY A 66 -11.41 5.52 -6.46
C GLY A 66 -10.76 6.59 -5.61
N LYS A 67 -11.44 7.68 -5.27
CA LYS A 67 -10.90 8.81 -4.48
C LYS A 67 -11.85 9.33 -3.41
N SER A 68 -13.15 9.16 -3.55
CA SER A 68 -14.14 9.54 -2.53
C SER A 68 -14.18 8.52 -1.40
N VAL A 69 -14.53 8.97 -0.19
CA VAL A 69 -14.68 8.10 0.99
C VAL A 69 -15.64 6.95 0.69
N GLY A 70 -15.25 5.74 1.09
CA GLY A 70 -15.97 4.51 0.81
C GLY A 70 -15.59 3.85 -0.53
N SER A 71 -14.80 4.50 -1.38
CA SER A 71 -14.25 3.85 -2.58
C SER A 71 -13.33 2.70 -2.21
N VAL A 72 -13.37 1.62 -3.01
CA VAL A 72 -12.49 0.46 -2.84
C VAL A 72 -11.76 0.18 -4.15
N ILE A 73 -10.45 0.06 -4.05
CA ILE A 73 -9.53 -0.17 -5.15
C ILE A 73 -8.77 -1.46 -4.89
N TRP A 74 -8.85 -2.41 -5.80
CA TRP A 74 -8.03 -3.59 -5.79
C TRP A 74 -6.78 -3.36 -6.63
N CYS A 75 -5.61 -3.77 -6.09
CA CYS A 75 -4.31 -3.59 -6.72
C CYS A 75 -3.52 -4.90 -6.76
N GLU A 76 -2.89 -5.17 -7.91
CA GLU A 76 -1.83 -6.15 -8.06
C GLU A 76 -0.51 -5.40 -8.31
N VAL A 77 0.41 -5.50 -7.36
CA VAL A 77 1.69 -4.78 -7.41
C VAL A 77 2.85 -5.76 -7.40
N ARG A 78 3.80 -5.56 -8.33
CA ARG A 78 5.03 -6.35 -8.41
C ARG A 78 6.25 -5.44 -8.41
N GLY A 79 7.12 -5.63 -7.42
CA GLY A 79 8.43 -4.99 -7.35
C GLY A 79 9.52 -5.88 -7.94
N SER A 80 10.71 -5.81 -7.37
CA SER A 80 11.87 -6.66 -7.73
C SER A 80 11.76 -8.09 -7.18
N LEU A 81 10.85 -8.35 -6.26
CA LEU A 81 10.62 -9.67 -5.69
C LEU A 81 9.91 -10.60 -6.69
N PRO A 82 10.11 -11.93 -6.61
CA PRO A 82 9.61 -12.89 -7.60
C PRO A 82 8.10 -13.16 -7.52
N TYR A 83 7.34 -12.41 -6.71
CA TYR A 83 5.90 -12.55 -6.51
C TYR A 83 5.19 -11.19 -6.62
N SER A 84 3.88 -11.23 -6.87
CA SER A 84 3.00 -10.05 -6.79
C SER A 84 2.33 -9.98 -5.43
N LEU A 85 2.05 -8.76 -4.98
CA LEU A 85 1.23 -8.46 -3.81
C LEU A 85 -0.16 -8.04 -4.28
N ASN A 86 -1.18 -8.65 -3.69
CA ASN A 86 -2.58 -8.39 -3.99
C ASN A 86 -3.26 -7.80 -2.74
N TYR A 87 -3.74 -6.58 -2.85
CA TYR A 87 -4.38 -5.91 -1.72
C TYR A 87 -5.47 -4.95 -2.20
N ALA A 88 -6.41 -4.68 -1.32
CA ALA A 88 -7.44 -3.69 -1.53
C ALA A 88 -7.18 -2.46 -0.68
N LEU A 89 -7.43 -1.29 -1.25
CA LEU A 89 -7.37 0.02 -0.59
C LEU A 89 -8.79 0.56 -0.47
N GLU A 90 -9.23 0.84 0.74
CA GLU A 90 -10.46 1.56 1.01
C GLU A 90 -10.15 3.00 1.42
N VAL A 91 -10.77 3.96 0.74
CA VAL A 91 -10.67 5.38 1.13
C VAL A 91 -11.50 5.59 2.39
N VAL A 92 -10.85 5.92 3.51
CA VAL A 92 -11.51 6.14 4.80
C VAL A 92 -11.65 7.62 5.16
N GLU A 93 -10.79 8.46 4.59
CA GLU A 93 -10.85 9.91 4.73
C GLU A 93 -10.26 10.56 3.48
N ALA A 94 -10.84 11.68 3.04
CA ALA A 94 -10.31 12.50 1.95
C ALA A 94 -10.64 13.96 2.21
N ILE A 95 -9.60 14.80 2.29
CA ILE A 95 -9.71 16.26 2.30
C ILE A 95 -9.01 16.77 1.07
N GLU A 96 -9.80 17.34 0.16
CA GLU A 96 -9.34 17.75 -1.18
C GLU A 96 -8.12 18.67 -1.10
N TYR A 97 -7.12 18.40 -1.93
CA TYR A 97 -5.82 19.09 -2.01
C TYR A 97 -4.97 19.05 -0.74
N ARG A 98 -5.36 18.25 0.27
CA ARG A 98 -4.63 18.13 1.52
C ARG A 98 -4.18 16.71 1.81
N HIS A 99 -5.12 15.77 1.94
CA HIS A 99 -4.73 14.38 2.20
C HIS A 99 -5.82 13.38 1.84
N ILE A 100 -5.40 12.15 1.64
CA ILE A 100 -6.26 10.98 1.55
C ILE A 100 -5.70 9.89 2.44
N LEU A 101 -6.57 9.30 3.28
CA LEU A 101 -6.25 8.16 4.15
C LEU A 101 -6.89 6.90 3.59
N LEU A 102 -6.09 5.85 3.49
CA LEU A 102 -6.44 4.56 2.92
C LEU A 102 -6.29 3.47 3.98
N ARG A 103 -7.24 2.54 4.02
CA ARG A 103 -7.10 1.29 4.75
C ARG A 103 -6.72 0.19 3.77
N SER A 104 -5.65 -0.54 4.06
CA SER A 104 -5.19 -1.68 3.26
C SER A 104 -5.62 -3.00 3.86
N SER A 105 -6.03 -3.93 3.00
CA SER A 105 -6.40 -5.31 3.35
C SER A 105 -5.97 -6.27 2.26
N GLY A 106 -5.75 -7.54 2.60
CA GLY A 106 -5.21 -8.56 1.69
C GLY A 106 -3.78 -8.94 2.08
N ASP A 107 -2.86 -9.05 1.12
CA ASP A 107 -1.46 -9.42 1.38
C ASP A 107 -0.72 -8.38 2.25
N LEU A 108 -1.19 -7.14 2.23
CA LEU A 108 -0.72 -6.05 3.09
C LEU A 108 -1.90 -5.49 3.89
N VAL A 109 -1.78 -5.46 5.21
CA VAL A 109 -2.78 -4.94 6.14
C VAL A 109 -2.22 -3.75 6.88
N GLY A 110 -2.97 -2.64 6.91
CA GLY A 110 -2.55 -1.42 7.59
C GLY A 110 -3.15 -0.17 6.97
N THR A 111 -2.36 0.90 6.87
CA THR A 111 -2.82 2.20 6.37
C THR A 111 -1.84 2.81 5.38
N GLY A 112 -2.39 3.52 4.40
CA GLY A 112 -1.66 4.40 3.50
C GLY A 112 -2.19 5.82 3.60
N ARG A 113 -1.33 6.83 3.56
CA ARG A 113 -1.75 8.22 3.60
C ARG A 113 -0.91 9.05 2.65
N TRP A 114 -1.57 9.74 1.73
CA TRP A 114 -0.97 10.82 0.99
C TRP A 114 -1.25 12.15 1.67
N GLU A 115 -0.23 12.98 1.80
CA GLU A 115 -0.33 14.39 2.24
C GLU A 115 0.21 15.29 1.13
N PHE A 116 -0.49 16.38 0.84
CA PHE A 116 -0.12 17.34 -0.18
C PHE A 116 0.06 18.71 0.47
N ALA A 117 1.17 19.36 0.16
CA ALA A 117 1.47 20.71 0.62
C ALA A 117 2.08 21.52 -0.53
N GLN A 118 1.46 22.65 -0.84
CA GLN A 118 2.04 23.62 -1.77
C GLN A 118 2.99 24.53 -1.00
N SER A 119 4.27 24.53 -1.40
CA SER A 119 5.31 25.38 -0.77
C SER A 119 5.50 26.71 -1.48
N GLU A 120 5.28 26.73 -2.80
CA GLU A 120 5.36 27.89 -3.68
C GLU A 120 4.20 27.82 -4.68
N PRO A 121 3.88 28.92 -5.42
CA PRO A 121 2.74 28.92 -6.35
C PRO A 121 2.71 27.77 -7.36
N THR A 122 3.88 27.23 -7.71
CA THR A 122 4.04 26.17 -8.69
C THR A 122 4.84 24.98 -8.17
N THR A 123 4.99 24.83 -6.85
CA THR A 123 5.75 23.71 -6.28
C THR A 123 4.93 23.00 -5.21
N THR A 124 4.69 21.73 -5.40
CA THR A 124 3.94 20.86 -4.49
C THR A 124 4.79 19.70 -3.98
N SER A 125 4.77 19.48 -2.68
CA SER A 125 5.25 18.26 -2.03
C SER A 125 4.09 17.30 -1.82
N ALA A 126 4.27 16.04 -2.23
CA ALA A 126 3.36 14.93 -1.96
C ALA A 126 4.09 13.87 -1.13
N VAL A 127 3.66 13.67 0.10
CA VAL A 127 4.27 12.72 1.03
C VAL A 127 3.37 11.51 1.19
N TYR A 128 3.92 10.32 0.95
CA TYR A 128 3.23 9.06 1.18
C TYR A 128 3.77 8.36 2.43
N TYR A 129 2.88 8.08 3.34
CA TYR A 129 3.11 7.22 4.49
C TYR A 129 2.47 5.87 4.22
N TRP A 130 3.23 4.80 4.43
CA TRP A 130 2.76 3.44 4.21
C TRP A 130 3.12 2.57 5.41
N ASP A 131 2.12 2.37 6.28
CA ASP A 131 2.25 1.66 7.55
C ASP A 131 1.50 0.33 7.44
N VAL A 132 2.22 -0.73 7.10
CA VAL A 132 1.61 -2.02 6.79
C VAL A 132 2.37 -3.20 7.37
N ALA A 133 1.66 -4.30 7.56
CA ALA A 133 2.23 -5.61 7.85
C ALA A 133 1.83 -6.60 6.76
N THR A 134 2.71 -7.55 6.45
CA THR A 134 2.37 -8.63 5.53
C THR A 134 1.59 -9.74 6.24
N THR A 135 0.56 -10.26 5.58
CA THR A 135 -0.19 -11.44 6.04
C THR A 135 0.43 -12.75 5.57
N ASN A 136 1.42 -12.70 4.67
CA ASN A 136 2.08 -13.89 4.13
C ASN A 136 2.96 -14.54 5.21
N PRO A 137 2.66 -15.79 5.65
CA PRO A 137 3.39 -16.44 6.73
C PRO A 137 4.86 -16.72 6.38
N ILE A 138 5.18 -16.95 5.10
CA ILE A 138 6.56 -17.17 4.65
C ILE A 138 7.35 -15.87 4.79
N LEU A 139 6.79 -14.73 4.37
CA LEU A 139 7.43 -13.43 4.53
C LEU A 139 7.60 -13.06 6.00
N ASN A 140 6.62 -13.37 6.83
CA ASN A 140 6.71 -13.15 8.28
C ASN A 140 7.80 -14.01 8.94
N LEU A 141 7.97 -15.26 8.49
CA LEU A 141 9.00 -16.16 9.01
C LEU A 141 10.42 -15.66 8.68
N ILE A 142 10.63 -15.12 7.48
CA ILE A 142 11.93 -14.61 7.03
C ILE A 142 12.09 -13.10 7.27
N ALA A 143 11.09 -12.42 7.86
CA ALA A 143 11.07 -10.97 8.04
C ALA A 143 12.35 -10.38 8.66
N PRO A 144 12.98 -10.96 9.70
CA PRO A 144 14.20 -10.43 10.26
C PRO A 144 15.36 -10.34 9.25
N LEU A 145 15.43 -11.30 8.32
CA LEU A 145 16.44 -11.36 7.26
C LEU A 145 16.02 -10.57 6.01
N ALA A 146 14.72 -10.52 5.74
CA ALA A 146 14.15 -9.91 4.54
C ALA A 146 13.83 -8.41 4.70
N LYS A 147 13.87 -7.84 5.91
CA LYS A 147 13.48 -6.45 6.18
C LYS A 147 14.14 -5.46 5.23
N ASN A 148 15.45 -5.56 5.04
CA ASN A 148 16.20 -4.68 4.17
C ASN A 148 15.85 -4.89 2.67
N ALA A 149 15.56 -6.13 2.27
CA ALA A 149 15.15 -6.43 0.90
C ALA A 149 13.75 -5.87 0.61
N LEU A 150 12.83 -5.97 1.56
CA LEU A 150 11.47 -5.41 1.45
C LEU A 150 11.49 -3.88 1.44
N ALA A 151 12.35 -3.26 2.26
CA ALA A 151 12.53 -1.81 2.25
C ALA A 151 13.08 -1.32 0.89
N ARG A 152 14.13 -1.93 0.38
CA ARG A 152 14.69 -1.61 -0.94
C ARG A 152 13.67 -1.83 -2.06
N ASN A 153 12.88 -2.91 -1.97
CA ASN A 153 11.80 -3.17 -2.93
C ASN A 153 10.76 -2.05 -2.92
N HIS A 154 10.33 -1.58 -1.75
CA HIS A 154 9.42 -0.45 -1.62
C HIS A 154 10.02 0.83 -2.20
N GLU A 155 11.24 1.19 -1.82
CA GLU A 155 11.96 2.35 -2.33
C GLU A 155 12.05 2.34 -3.86
N GLN A 156 12.40 1.18 -4.45
CA GLN A 156 12.49 1.03 -5.90
C GLN A 156 11.13 1.18 -6.58
N VAL A 157 10.07 0.61 -6.00
CA VAL A 157 8.69 0.77 -6.52
C VAL A 157 8.29 2.23 -6.51
N MET A 158 8.54 2.95 -5.41
CA MET A 158 8.20 4.38 -5.28
C MET A 158 9.05 5.26 -6.20
N ALA A 159 10.36 4.98 -6.34
CA ALA A 159 11.23 5.72 -7.25
C ALA A 159 10.81 5.55 -8.72
N ASN A 160 10.43 4.33 -9.13
CA ASN A 160 9.89 4.08 -10.47
C ASN A 160 8.59 4.85 -10.71
N GLY A 161 7.71 4.89 -9.69
CA GLY A 161 6.47 5.65 -9.75
C GLY A 161 6.71 7.13 -9.92
N TYR A 162 7.61 7.70 -9.12
CA TYR A 162 7.97 9.12 -9.21
C TYR A 162 8.52 9.49 -10.58
N ALA A 163 9.51 8.73 -11.06
CA ALA A 163 10.14 8.99 -12.35
C ALA A 163 9.14 8.93 -13.52
N ALA A 164 8.19 8.01 -13.46
CA ALA A 164 7.17 7.87 -14.48
C ALA A 164 6.05 8.93 -14.36
N LEU A 165 5.68 9.33 -13.14
CA LEU A 165 4.59 10.28 -12.89
C LEU A 165 5.01 11.73 -13.11
N LYS A 166 6.25 12.08 -12.77
CA LYS A 166 6.76 13.46 -12.79
C LYS A 166 6.44 14.18 -14.11
N PRO A 167 6.71 13.62 -15.29
CA PRO A 167 6.35 14.28 -16.56
C PRO A 167 4.85 14.56 -16.70
N HIS A 168 3.99 13.62 -16.26
CA HIS A 168 2.53 13.78 -16.37
C HIS A 168 1.98 14.88 -15.45
N VAL A 169 2.64 15.12 -14.30
CA VAL A 169 2.26 16.18 -13.37
C VAL A 169 2.74 17.54 -13.89
N GLU A 170 3.99 17.61 -14.37
CA GLU A 170 4.67 18.86 -14.75
C GLU A 170 4.37 19.32 -16.20
N GLU A 171 3.80 18.45 -17.04
CA GLU A 171 3.37 18.86 -18.38
C GLU A 171 2.28 19.94 -18.29
N VAL A 172 2.66 21.15 -18.69
CA VAL A 172 1.70 22.21 -18.99
C VAL A 172 1.00 21.83 -20.29
N ARG A 173 -0.25 21.38 -20.23
CA ARG A 173 -1.09 21.31 -21.44
C ARG A 173 -1.32 22.74 -21.91
N THR A 174 -0.49 23.19 -22.87
CA THR A 174 -0.74 24.39 -23.69
C THR A 174 -2.00 24.23 -24.52
#